data_23880077bb6fcc1d0b14990551a58e64
#
_entry.id   23880077bb6fcc1d0b14990551a58e64
#
_cell.length_a   1.000
_cell.length_b   1.000
_cell.length_c   1.000
_cell.angle_alpha   90.00
_cell.angle_beta   90.00
_cell.angle_gamma   90.00
#
_symmetry.space_group_name_H-M   'P 1'
#
loop_
_entity.id
_entity.type
_entity.pdbx_description
1 polymer ?
#
loop_
_entity_poly.entity_id
_entity_poly.type
_entity_poly.pdbx_seq_one_letter_code
_entity_poly.pdbx_strand_id
1 'polypeptide(L)'
;MIGCLVGSEMCIRDRIGSIGLTERQLDNHGTKYKIAKSFFNANGRAVASGSTDGFIKILVSEDNCILGAHIIGANATEMISEFSLAIRNQLTTKNILDSIHPHPTFSESIFETLMQLK
;
A
#
# COMPACT_ATOMS: atom_id res chain seq x y z
N MET A 1 -18.25 2.71 6.51
CA MET A 1 -18.08 2.67 6.42
C MET A 1 -17.79 2.74 6.17
N ILE A 2 -17.80 2.85 6.16
CA ILE A 2 -17.57 2.87 6.08
C ILE A 2 -17.17 2.93 6.00
N GLY A 3 -16.89 3.14 6.31
CA GLY A 3 -16.55 3.14 6.46
C GLY A 3 -15.94 3.05 6.16
N CYS A 4 -15.97 3.24 6.74
CA CYS A 4 -15.38 2.94 6.27
C CYS A 4 -15.42 2.53 5.17
N LEU A 5 -15.63 2.69 4.77
CA LEU A 5 -15.69 2.42 3.93
C LEU A 5 -15.53 2.11 2.94
N VAL A 6 -16.22 2.52 2.73
CA VAL A 6 -16.07 2.27 1.36
C VAL A 6 -14.89 1.45 1.07
N GLY A 7 -15.00 0.45 0.43
CA GLY A 7 -13.87 -0.35 0.24
C GLY A 7 -13.21 -0.63 1.54
N SER A 8 -13.86 -0.38 2.54
CA SER A 8 -13.44 -0.71 3.88
C SER A 8 -12.03 -0.33 4.20
N GLU A 9 -11.86 0.77 4.80
CA GLU A 9 -10.60 1.13 5.39
C GLU A 9 -10.57 0.62 6.82
N MET A 10 -9.48 -0.06 7.20
CA MET A 10 -9.32 -0.54 8.56
C MET A 10 -8.04 0.04 9.15
N CYS A 11 -8.13 0.63 10.33
CA CYS A 11 -7.00 1.24 11.01
C CYS A 11 -6.97 0.80 12.46
N ILE A 12 -5.84 0.26 12.91
CA ILE A 12 -5.66 -0.13 14.30
C ILE A 12 -4.36 0.48 14.81
N ARG A 13 -4.48 1.54 15.62
CA ARG A 13 -3.36 2.17 16.33
C ARG A 13 -2.15 2.46 15.44
N ASP A 14 -2.36 2.95 14.24
CA ASP A 14 -1.28 3.23 13.31
C ASP A 14 -0.45 2.01 12.88
N ARG A 15 -0.84 0.82 13.32
CA ARG A 15 -0.08 -0.39 13.05
C ARG A 15 -0.63 -1.22 11.90
N ILE A 16 -1.90 -1.08 11.58
CA ILE A 16 -2.53 -1.81 10.49
C ILE A 16 -3.35 -0.83 9.68
N GLY A 17 -3.02 -0.72 8.40
CA GLY A 17 -3.83 0.03 7.44
C GLY A 17 -4.18 -0.89 6.29
N SER A 18 -5.44 -0.91 5.92
CA SER A 18 -5.91 -1.80 4.86
C SER A 18 -6.99 -1.08 4.06
N ILE A 19 -6.89 -1.14 2.74
CA ILE A 19 -7.89 -0.52 1.88
C ILE A 19 -8.00 -1.30 0.58
N GLY A 20 -9.19 -1.29 0.00
CA GLY A 20 -9.44 -1.96 -1.26
C GLY A 20 -9.60 -3.46 -1.09
N LEU A 21 -9.29 -4.18 -2.16
CA LEU A 21 -9.53 -5.62 -2.22
C LEU A 21 -8.38 -6.42 -1.63
N THR A 22 -8.70 -7.60 -1.10
CA THR A 22 -7.70 -8.54 -0.62
C THR A 22 -7.42 -9.59 -1.69
N GLU A 23 -6.32 -10.35 -1.51
CA GLU A 23 -6.03 -11.47 -2.40
C GLU A 23 -7.20 -12.45 -2.44
N ARG A 24 -7.78 -12.72 -1.28
CA ARG A 24 -8.90 -13.67 -1.18
C ARG A 24 -10.09 -13.20 -2.00
N GLN A 25 -10.42 -11.91 -1.92
CA GLN A 25 -11.52 -11.36 -2.69
C GLN A 25 -11.24 -11.43 -4.19
N LEU A 26 -10.02 -11.12 -4.60
CA LEU A 26 -9.64 -11.17 -5.99
C LEU A 26 -9.65 -12.59 -6.52
N ASP A 27 -9.18 -13.56 -5.73
CA ASP A 27 -9.21 -14.97 -6.11
C ASP A 27 -10.65 -15.45 -6.26
N ASN A 28 -11.54 -15.05 -5.36
CA ASN A 28 -12.94 -15.44 -5.41
C ASN A 28 -13.66 -14.89 -6.64
N HIS A 29 -13.24 -13.72 -7.11
CA HIS A 29 -13.82 -13.10 -8.30
C HIS A 29 -13.15 -13.57 -9.59
N GLY A 30 -12.12 -14.37 -9.50
CA GLY A 30 -11.38 -14.82 -10.68
C GLY A 30 -10.60 -13.72 -11.34
N THR A 31 -10.33 -12.62 -10.65
CA THR A 31 -9.61 -11.48 -11.19
C THR A 31 -8.10 -11.75 -11.19
N LYS A 32 -7.45 -11.48 -12.31
CA LYS A 32 -5.99 -11.59 -12.37
C LYS A 32 -5.36 -10.34 -11.78
N TYR A 33 -4.31 -10.55 -11.02
CA TYR A 33 -3.64 -9.44 -10.34
C TYR A 33 -2.16 -9.74 -10.14
N LYS A 34 -1.41 -8.69 -9.84
CA LYS A 34 0.00 -8.79 -9.49
C LYS A 34 0.17 -8.33 -8.05
N ILE A 35 1.16 -8.88 -7.36
CA ILE A 35 1.45 -8.53 -5.98
C ILE A 35 2.84 -7.91 -5.90
N ALA A 36 2.94 -6.78 -5.22
CA ALA A 36 4.22 -6.22 -4.82
C ALA A 36 4.25 -6.18 -3.29
N LYS A 37 5.36 -6.59 -2.71
CA LYS A 37 5.49 -6.65 -1.26
C LYS A 37 6.93 -6.35 -0.87
N SER A 38 7.08 -5.55 0.18
CA SER A 38 8.40 -5.30 0.76
C SER A 38 8.29 -5.13 2.27
N PHE A 39 9.42 -5.33 2.94
CA PHE A 39 9.49 -5.23 4.38
C PHE A 39 10.20 -3.95 4.78
N PHE A 40 9.83 -3.40 5.94
CA PHE A 40 10.37 -2.11 6.38
C PHE A 40 11.85 -2.17 6.77
N ASN A 41 12.42 -3.34 6.94
CA ASN A 41 13.83 -3.43 7.29
C ASN A 41 14.76 -2.86 6.20
N ALA A 42 14.23 -2.60 5.02
CA ALA A 42 14.97 -1.98 3.92
C ALA A 42 14.71 -0.47 3.81
N ASN A 43 13.84 0.09 4.65
CA ASN A 43 13.50 1.51 4.59
C ASN A 43 14.37 2.31 5.53
N GLY A 44 15.04 3.35 5.01
CA GLY A 44 15.97 4.16 5.80
C GLY A 44 15.34 4.83 7.02
N ARG A 45 14.12 5.33 6.89
CA ARG A 45 13.44 5.97 8.02
C ARG A 45 13.07 4.95 9.07
N ALA A 46 12.62 3.77 8.66
CA ALA A 46 12.27 2.70 9.58
C ALA A 46 13.49 2.24 10.36
N VAL A 47 14.62 2.09 9.68
CA VAL A 47 15.88 1.71 10.32
C VAL A 47 16.31 2.79 11.31
N ALA A 48 16.27 4.05 10.91
CA ALA A 48 16.69 5.17 11.76
C ALA A 48 15.83 5.30 13.02
N SER A 49 14.55 4.99 12.93
CA SER A 49 13.63 5.10 14.07
C SER A 49 13.49 3.81 14.85
N GLY A 50 14.15 2.73 14.42
CA GLY A 50 14.04 1.44 15.09
C GLY A 50 12.72 0.72 14.86
N SER A 51 11.97 1.12 13.84
CA SER A 51 10.62 0.60 13.56
C SER A 51 10.63 -0.22 12.28
N THR A 52 11.42 -1.31 12.27
CA THR A 52 11.61 -2.12 11.06
C THR A 52 10.64 -3.29 10.92
N ASP A 53 9.78 -3.51 11.92
CA ASP A 53 8.80 -4.59 11.85
C ASP A 53 7.67 -4.23 10.90
N GLY A 54 7.25 -5.20 10.09
CA GLY A 54 6.09 -5.01 9.24
C GLY A 54 6.42 -5.01 7.76
N PHE A 55 5.39 -4.78 6.97
CA PHE A 55 5.51 -4.86 5.51
C PHE A 55 4.43 -4.02 4.82
N ILE A 56 4.65 -3.79 3.52
CA ILE A 56 3.65 -3.24 2.61
C ILE A 56 3.35 -4.30 1.56
N LYS A 57 2.07 -4.53 1.31
CA LYS A 57 1.63 -5.40 0.22
C LYS A 57 0.65 -4.62 -0.64
N ILE A 58 0.91 -4.56 -1.94
CA ILE A 58 0.09 -3.83 -2.89
C ILE A 58 -0.40 -4.80 -3.96
N LEU A 59 -1.70 -4.75 -4.23
CA LEU A 59 -2.33 -5.59 -5.24
C LEU A 59 -2.68 -4.70 -6.43
N VAL A 60 -2.28 -5.13 -7.61
CA VAL A 60 -2.36 -4.33 -8.84
C VAL A 60 -2.99 -5.17 -9.93
N SER A 61 -3.89 -4.56 -10.71
CA SER A 61 -4.51 -5.25 -11.85
C SER A 61 -3.49 -5.42 -12.97
N GLU A 62 -3.87 -6.22 -13.98
CA GLU A 62 -3.02 -6.38 -15.15
C GLU A 62 -2.84 -5.07 -15.92
N ASP A 63 -3.79 -4.14 -15.77
CA ASP A 63 -3.70 -2.81 -16.37
C ASP A 63 -2.93 -1.82 -15.49
N ASN A 64 -2.30 -2.32 -14.44
CA ASN A 64 -1.52 -1.53 -13.50
C ASN A 64 -2.32 -0.56 -12.62
N CYS A 65 -3.63 -0.80 -12.48
CA CYS A 65 -4.44 -0.04 -11.54
C CYS A 65 -4.30 -0.62 -10.14
N ILE A 66 -4.26 0.25 -9.15
CA ILE A 66 -4.17 -0.18 -7.75
C ILE A 66 -5.51 -0.77 -7.32
N LEU A 67 -5.49 -2.01 -6.88
CA LEU A 67 -6.69 -2.72 -6.44
C LEU A 67 -6.83 -2.77 -4.93
N GLY A 68 -5.72 -2.82 -4.22
CA GLY A 68 -5.74 -2.87 -2.77
C GLY A 68 -4.36 -2.65 -2.21
N ALA A 69 -4.31 -2.25 -0.95
CA ALA A 69 -3.05 -2.04 -0.25
C ALA A 69 -3.24 -2.41 1.22
N HIS A 70 -2.27 -3.11 1.76
CA HIS A 70 -2.31 -3.62 3.12
C HIS A 70 -0.95 -3.40 3.75
N ILE A 71 -0.94 -2.66 4.85
CA ILE A 71 0.29 -2.25 5.51
C ILE A 71 0.22 -2.64 6.97
N ILE A 72 1.27 -3.28 7.45
CA ILE A 72 1.43 -3.60 8.85
C ILE A 72 2.73 -2.98 9.32
N GLY A 73 2.68 -2.19 10.37
CA GLY A 73 3.87 -1.55 10.92
C GLY A 73 3.62 -0.12 11.35
N ALA A 74 4.68 0.53 11.79
CA ALA A 74 4.60 1.93 12.22
C ALA A 74 4.14 2.81 11.06
N ASN A 75 3.27 3.76 11.36
CA ASN A 75 2.74 4.74 10.40
C ASN A 75 1.90 4.13 9.28
N ALA A 76 1.39 2.91 9.49
CA ALA A 76 0.55 2.25 8.49
C ALA A 76 -0.66 3.10 8.12
N THR A 77 -1.33 3.69 9.11
CA THR A 77 -2.52 4.50 8.85
C THR A 77 -2.21 5.80 8.13
N GLU A 78 -1.01 6.34 8.33
CA GLU A 78 -0.58 7.53 7.60
C GLU A 78 -0.32 7.20 6.14
N MET A 79 0.34 6.08 5.88
CA MET A 79 0.68 5.68 4.52
C MET A 79 -0.52 5.24 3.71
N ILE A 80 -1.54 4.68 4.36
CA ILE A 80 -2.69 4.13 3.64
C ILE A 80 -3.48 5.20 2.90
N SER A 81 -3.38 6.45 3.32
CA SER A 81 -4.10 7.56 2.69
C SER A 81 -3.75 7.73 1.22
N GLU A 82 -2.50 7.49 0.86
CA GLU A 82 -2.06 7.59 -0.52
C GLU A 82 -2.80 6.57 -1.39
N PHE A 83 -2.99 5.36 -0.87
CA PHE A 83 -3.70 4.31 -1.58
C PHE A 83 -5.20 4.55 -1.62
N SER A 84 -5.75 5.18 -0.58
CA SER A 84 -7.15 5.56 -0.58
C SER A 84 -7.43 6.50 -1.76
N LEU A 85 -6.59 7.50 -1.93
CA LEU A 85 -6.71 8.44 -3.04
C LEU A 85 -6.52 7.74 -4.38
N ALA A 86 -5.53 6.85 -4.46
CA ALA A 86 -5.21 6.14 -5.69
C ALA A 86 -6.36 5.23 -6.13
N ILE A 87 -6.90 4.46 -5.21
CA ILE A 87 -7.99 3.53 -5.53
C ILE A 87 -9.26 4.29 -5.91
N ARG A 88 -9.57 5.34 -5.18
CA ARG A 88 -10.77 6.14 -5.44
C ARG A 88 -10.75 6.75 -6.83
N ASN A 89 -9.59 7.14 -7.31
CA ASN A 89 -9.44 7.83 -8.59
C ASN A 89 -8.90 6.91 -9.67
N GLN A 90 -8.87 5.60 -9.42
CA GLN A 90 -8.43 4.59 -10.39
C GLN A 90 -7.03 4.89 -10.93
N LEU A 91 -6.15 5.33 -10.05
CA LEU A 91 -4.78 5.64 -10.43
C LEU A 91 -3.97 4.37 -10.67
N THR A 92 -2.94 4.51 -11.48
CA THR A 92 -2.05 3.40 -11.83
C THR A 92 -0.78 3.46 -11.02
N THR A 93 0.01 2.37 -11.11
CA THR A 93 1.32 2.33 -10.47
C THR A 93 2.21 3.47 -10.97
N LYS A 94 2.11 3.82 -12.25
CA LYS A 94 2.90 4.90 -12.82
C LYS A 94 2.57 6.24 -12.15
N ASN A 95 1.30 6.50 -11.88
CA ASN A 95 0.90 7.75 -11.22
C ASN A 95 1.59 7.88 -9.87
N ILE A 96 1.68 6.80 -9.11
CA ILE A 96 2.33 6.83 -7.80
C ILE A 96 3.85 6.95 -7.97
N LEU A 97 4.43 6.18 -8.90
CA LEU A 97 5.88 6.23 -9.12
C LEU A 97 6.35 7.58 -9.61
N ASP A 98 5.52 8.30 -10.35
CA ASP A 98 5.85 9.63 -10.84
C ASP A 98 5.66 10.71 -9.78
N SER A 99 5.03 10.37 -8.66
CA SER A 99 4.82 11.30 -7.55
C SER A 99 6.07 11.38 -6.68
N ILE A 100 6.27 12.53 -6.06
CA ILE A 100 7.43 12.72 -5.19
C ILE A 100 7.16 12.13 -3.81
N HIS A 101 8.09 11.32 -3.34
CA HIS A 101 8.06 10.78 -1.98
C HIS A 101 9.26 11.35 -1.23
N PRO A 102 9.03 12.17 -0.21
CA PRO A 102 10.15 12.80 0.51
C PRO A 102 11.09 11.79 1.15
N HIS A 103 12.34 12.17 1.28
CA HIS A 103 13.37 11.35 1.89
C HIS A 103 13.91 12.06 3.13
N PRO A 104 14.10 11.40 4.28
CA PRO A 104 13.76 10.01 4.53
C PRO A 104 12.34 9.89 5.12
N THR A 105 11.51 9.01 4.56
CA THR A 105 10.16 8.78 5.08
C THR A 105 9.78 7.30 4.96
N PHE A 106 8.79 6.90 5.75
CA PHE A 106 8.20 5.57 5.58
C PHE A 106 7.51 5.46 4.21
N SER A 107 6.99 6.56 3.69
CA SER A 107 6.27 6.56 2.40
C SER A 107 7.15 6.17 1.23
N GLU A 108 8.46 6.30 1.35
CA GLU A 108 9.37 5.84 0.30
C GLU A 108 9.25 4.33 0.07
N SER A 109 8.79 3.58 1.09
CA SER A 109 8.56 2.15 0.93
C SER A 109 7.50 1.86 -0.12
N ILE A 110 6.55 2.77 -0.31
CA ILE A 110 5.52 2.64 -1.34
C ILE A 110 6.18 2.64 -2.72
N PHE A 111 7.05 3.62 -2.95
CA PHE A 111 7.77 3.73 -4.20
C PHE A 111 8.63 2.49 -4.44
N GLU A 112 9.39 2.08 -3.44
CA GLU A 112 10.27 0.92 -3.55
C GLU A 112 9.50 -0.36 -3.82
N THR A 113 8.34 -0.51 -3.17
CA THR A 113 7.51 -1.68 -3.36
C THR A 113 6.99 -1.75 -4.80
N LEU A 114 6.49 -0.64 -5.31
CA LEU A 114 5.95 -0.60 -6.67
C LEU A 114 7.02 -0.74 -7.75
N MET A 115 8.26 -0.39 -7.44
CA MET A 115 9.36 -0.61 -8.39
C MET A 115 9.56 -2.08 -8.73
N GLN A 116 9.10 -2.99 -7.88
CA GLN A 116 9.19 -4.42 -8.16
C GLN A 116 8.38 -4.83 -9.38
N LEU A 117 7.36 -4.06 -9.72
CA LEU A 117 6.46 -4.36 -10.84
C LEU A 117 6.85 -3.68 -12.15
N LYS A 118 7.91 -2.93 -12.11
CA LYS A 118 8.33 -2.16 -13.27
C LYS A 118 9.11 -3.00 -14.27
#